data_d6aa94dd4cbfc0a937ed3dbe12104d7d
#
_entry.id   d6aa94dd4cbfc0a937ed3dbe12104d7d
#
_cell.length_a   1.000
_cell.length_b   1.000
_cell.length_c   1.000
_cell.angle_alpha   90.00
_cell.angle_beta   90.00
_cell.angle_gamma   90.00
#
_symmetry.space_group_name_H-M   'P 1'
#
loop_
_entity.id
_entity.type
_entity.pdbx_description
1 polymer ?
#
loop_
_entity_poly.entity_id
_entity_poly.type
_entity_poly.pdbx_seq_one_letter_code
_entity_poly.pdbx_strand_id
1 'polypeptide(L)'
;MRIIIDADACPRGAFEAAAKTAGAANAELITVANFNHEIASEHHITVGGDPQEADLKIINLARAGDIVITQDIGLAAMALAKGARALGPTGFEYVGKQMEASLEERELKAKYRRA
;
A
#
# COMPACT_ATOMS: atom_id res chain seq x y z
N MET A 1 15.76 0.94 -4.38
CA MET A 1 14.50 0.37 -3.85
C MET A 1 13.90 1.34 -2.84
N ARG A 2 12.62 1.52 -2.90
CA ARG A 2 11.89 2.35 -1.95
C ARG A 2 10.76 1.53 -1.33
N ILE A 3 10.44 1.84 -0.07
CA ILE A 3 9.27 1.27 0.60
C ILE A 3 8.24 2.38 0.73
N ILE A 4 7.06 2.18 0.15
CA ILE A 4 5.97 3.16 0.16
C ILE A 4 4.84 2.60 1.02
N ILE A 5 4.46 3.31 2.06
CA ILE A 5 3.45 2.87 3.02
C ILE A 5 2.17 3.67 2.85
N ASP A 6 1.06 2.95 2.66
CA ASP A 6 -0.29 3.49 2.80
C ASP A 6 -0.59 3.66 4.29
N ALA A 7 -0.25 4.82 4.82
CA ALA A 7 -0.19 5.04 6.26
C ALA A 7 -1.56 5.19 6.93
N ASP A 8 -2.61 5.53 6.18
CA ASP A 8 -3.96 5.65 6.73
C ASP A 8 -4.50 4.32 7.26
N ALA A 9 -4.02 3.21 6.70
CA ALA A 9 -4.48 1.88 7.05
C ALA A 9 -3.36 0.99 7.60
N CYS A 10 -2.22 1.57 8.01
CA CYS A 10 -1.07 0.81 8.47
C CYS A 10 -1.00 0.81 10.00
N PRO A 11 -1.11 -0.35 10.67
CA PRO A 11 -0.89 -0.44 12.10
C PRO A 11 0.52 0.04 12.48
N ARG A 12 0.65 0.61 13.68
CA ARG A 12 1.90 1.16 14.18
C ARG A 12 3.06 0.16 14.17
N GLY A 13 2.77 -1.09 14.55
CA GLY A 13 3.80 -2.13 14.55
C GLY A 13 4.34 -2.45 13.16
N ALA A 14 3.47 -2.44 12.15
CA ALA A 14 3.89 -2.62 10.76
C ALA A 14 4.73 -1.45 10.26
N PHE A 15 4.36 -0.22 10.62
CA PHE A 15 5.14 0.96 10.30
C PHE A 15 6.55 0.89 10.90
N GLU A 16 6.66 0.54 12.18
CA GLU A 16 7.94 0.43 12.87
C GLU A 16 8.82 -0.66 12.24
N ALA A 17 8.24 -1.81 11.91
CA ALA A 17 8.96 -2.89 11.23
C ALA A 17 9.46 -2.46 9.85
N ALA A 18 8.65 -1.75 9.09
CA ALA A 18 9.04 -1.24 7.77
C ALA A 18 10.16 -0.21 7.88
N ALA A 19 10.08 0.69 8.86
CA ALA A 19 11.10 1.71 9.10
C ALA A 19 12.44 1.06 9.47
N LYS A 20 12.41 0.05 10.33
CA LYS A 20 13.62 -0.70 10.73
C LYS A 20 14.24 -1.42 9.53
N THR A 21 13.41 -2.08 8.72
CA THR A 21 13.86 -2.81 7.54
C THR A 21 14.46 -1.85 6.49
N ALA A 22 13.81 -0.72 6.25
CA ALA A 22 14.31 0.30 5.34
C ALA A 22 15.68 0.83 5.77
N GLY A 23 15.86 1.09 7.08
CA GLY A 23 17.13 1.52 7.63
C GLY A 23 18.22 0.49 7.44
N ALA A 24 17.95 -0.78 7.73
CA ALA A 24 18.92 -1.87 7.57
C ALA A 24 19.31 -2.11 6.12
N ALA A 25 18.36 -1.97 5.19
CA ALA A 25 18.60 -2.15 3.75
C ALA A 25 19.08 -0.88 3.05
N ASN A 26 19.21 0.23 3.77
CA ASN A 26 19.52 1.54 3.22
C ASN A 26 18.51 1.93 2.12
N ALA A 27 17.25 1.59 2.32
CA ALA A 27 16.15 1.92 1.41
C ALA A 27 15.44 3.18 1.87
N GLU A 28 14.89 3.94 0.94
CA GLU A 28 14.07 5.09 1.24
C GLU A 28 12.69 4.65 1.71
N LEU A 29 12.21 5.23 2.81
CA LEU A 29 10.86 5.00 3.32
C LEU A 29 10.00 6.22 3.03
N ILE A 30 8.90 6.01 2.31
CA ILE A 30 7.94 7.06 1.98
C ILE A 30 6.60 6.69 2.61
N THR A 31 6.02 7.59 3.40
CA THR A 31 4.68 7.40 3.95
C THR A 31 3.70 8.35 3.27
N VAL A 32 2.51 7.86 2.97
CA VAL A 32 1.44 8.65 2.36
C VAL A 32 0.20 8.53 3.23
N ALA A 33 -0.36 9.64 3.65
CA ALA A 33 -1.56 9.69 4.48
C ALA A 33 -2.39 10.91 4.16
N ASN A 34 -3.70 10.87 4.50
CA ASN A 34 -4.52 12.06 4.40
C ASN A 34 -4.15 13.06 5.51
N PHE A 35 -4.68 14.28 5.42
CA PHE A 35 -4.30 15.37 6.32
C PHE A 35 -4.75 15.17 7.78
N ASN A 36 -5.60 14.19 8.05
CA ASN A 36 -6.05 13.88 9.41
C ASN A 36 -5.07 13.01 10.20
N HIS A 37 -4.04 12.50 9.55
CA HIS A 37 -3.04 11.64 10.19
C HIS A 37 -1.66 12.30 10.16
N GLU A 38 -1.09 12.52 11.34
CA GLU A 38 0.29 12.98 11.49
C GLU A 38 1.20 11.78 11.72
N ILE A 39 2.20 11.64 10.87
CA ILE A 39 3.15 10.54 10.95
C ILE A 39 4.56 11.08 10.95
N ALA A 40 5.34 10.72 11.96
CA ALA A 40 6.75 11.08 12.05
C ALA A 40 7.58 10.21 11.12
N SER A 41 7.86 10.70 9.93
CA SER A 41 8.67 10.04 8.92
C SER A 41 9.48 11.08 8.16
N GLU A 42 10.68 10.71 7.73
CA GLU A 42 11.56 11.63 6.98
C GLU A 42 10.93 12.08 5.66
N HIS A 43 10.22 11.15 5.00
CA HIS A 43 9.57 11.41 3.72
C HIS A 43 8.08 11.14 3.83
N HIS A 44 7.39 12.02 4.54
CA HIS A 44 5.94 11.94 4.69
C HIS A 44 5.25 12.83 3.67
N ILE A 45 4.29 12.26 2.95
CA ILE A 45 3.46 12.97 1.97
C ILE A 45 2.04 13.04 2.50
N THR A 46 1.53 14.25 2.67
CA THR A 46 0.14 14.48 3.07
C THR A 46 -0.69 14.78 1.82
N VAL A 47 -1.81 14.08 1.68
CA VAL A 47 -2.79 14.30 0.60
C VAL A 47 -4.10 14.83 1.20
N GLY A 48 -5.08 15.16 0.34
CA GLY A 48 -6.37 15.66 0.80
C GLY A 48 -7.22 14.59 1.51
N GLY A 49 -8.43 14.97 1.91
CA GLY A 49 -9.31 14.10 2.69
C GLY A 49 -10.07 13.04 1.91
N ASP A 50 -10.03 13.07 0.58
CA ASP A 50 -10.66 12.04 -0.25
C ASP A 50 -9.89 10.74 -0.10
N PRO A 51 -10.56 9.60 0.26
CA PRO A 51 -9.88 8.31 0.44
C PRO A 51 -9.09 7.85 -0.79
N GLN A 52 -9.48 8.24 -1.98
CA GLN A 52 -8.79 7.86 -3.21
C GLN A 52 -7.51 8.65 -3.49
N GLU A 53 -7.32 9.79 -2.84
CA GLU A 53 -6.14 10.63 -3.10
C GLU A 53 -4.85 9.95 -2.64
N ALA A 54 -4.86 9.26 -1.50
CA ALA A 54 -3.70 8.52 -1.03
C ALA A 54 -3.35 7.38 -2.00
N ASP A 55 -4.35 6.62 -2.46
CA ASP A 55 -4.15 5.54 -3.41
C ASP A 55 -3.54 6.04 -4.72
N LEU A 56 -4.09 7.12 -5.27
CA LEU A 56 -3.59 7.73 -6.52
C LEU A 56 -2.14 8.21 -6.37
N LYS A 57 -1.82 8.82 -5.23
CA LYS A 57 -0.46 9.28 -4.96
C LYS A 57 0.51 8.12 -4.91
N ILE A 58 0.16 7.04 -4.21
CA ILE A 58 1.00 5.85 -4.11
C ILE A 58 1.23 5.22 -5.48
N ILE A 59 0.18 5.06 -6.27
CA ILE A 59 0.29 4.49 -7.62
C ILE A 59 1.18 5.35 -8.51
N ASN A 60 1.04 6.68 -8.44
CA ASN A 60 1.86 7.58 -9.24
C ASN A 60 3.34 7.56 -8.81
N LEU A 61 3.63 7.31 -7.54
CA LEU A 61 4.99 7.20 -7.03
C LEU A 61 5.63 5.86 -7.34
N ALA A 62 4.87 4.76 -7.26
CA ALA A 62 5.42 3.41 -7.35
C ALA A 62 6.10 3.13 -8.69
N ARG A 63 7.24 2.48 -8.63
CA ARG A 63 8.05 2.09 -9.79
C ARG A 63 8.47 0.63 -9.65
N ALA A 64 8.91 0.05 -10.76
CA ALA A 64 9.49 -1.28 -10.73
C ALA A 64 10.62 -1.37 -9.68
N GLY A 65 10.59 -2.41 -8.87
CA GLY A 65 11.55 -2.63 -7.79
C GLY A 65 11.17 -2.03 -6.45
N ASP A 66 10.12 -1.20 -6.37
CA ASP A 66 9.62 -0.67 -5.11
C ASP A 66 8.77 -1.70 -4.36
N ILE A 67 8.56 -1.46 -3.07
CA ILE A 67 7.66 -2.26 -2.23
C ILE A 67 6.56 -1.33 -1.72
N VAL A 68 5.31 -1.72 -1.95
CA VAL A 68 4.13 -0.99 -1.45
C VAL A 68 3.51 -1.79 -0.31
N ILE A 69 3.28 -1.16 0.83
CA ILE A 69 2.62 -1.79 1.98
C ILE A 69 1.22 -1.21 2.13
N THR A 70 0.21 -2.05 1.99
CA THR A 70 -1.19 -1.65 2.05
C THR A 70 -2.10 -2.80 2.44
N GLN A 71 -3.25 -2.49 3.05
CA GLN A 71 -4.33 -3.44 3.25
C GLN A 71 -5.30 -3.48 2.06
N ASP A 72 -5.20 -2.53 1.15
CA ASP A 72 -6.11 -2.42 0.00
C ASP A 72 -5.61 -3.31 -1.14
N ILE A 73 -6.37 -4.39 -1.41
CA ILE A 73 -6.03 -5.34 -2.47
C ILE A 73 -6.05 -4.70 -3.87
N GLY A 74 -6.92 -3.74 -4.09
CA GLY A 74 -6.97 -3.01 -5.37
C GLY A 74 -5.70 -2.20 -5.61
N LEU A 75 -5.22 -1.50 -4.57
CA LEU A 75 -3.96 -0.76 -4.64
C LEU A 75 -2.78 -1.71 -4.84
N ALA A 76 -2.79 -2.86 -4.13
CA ALA A 76 -1.75 -3.87 -4.30
C ALA A 76 -1.70 -4.42 -5.73
N ALA A 77 -2.87 -4.68 -6.34
CA ALA A 77 -2.95 -5.13 -7.74
C ALA A 77 -2.33 -4.11 -8.70
N MET A 78 -2.61 -2.83 -8.50
CA MET A 78 -2.07 -1.77 -9.34
C MET A 78 -0.56 -1.61 -9.16
N ALA A 79 -0.07 -1.78 -7.93
CA ALA A 79 1.38 -1.76 -7.66
C ALA A 79 2.09 -2.90 -8.38
N LEU A 80 1.53 -4.12 -8.33
CA LEU A 80 2.08 -5.27 -9.03
C LEU A 80 2.11 -5.04 -10.55
N ALA A 81 1.07 -4.43 -11.11
CA ALA A 81 1.00 -4.11 -12.54
C ALA A 81 2.11 -3.15 -12.97
N LYS A 82 2.63 -2.33 -12.07
CA LYS A 82 3.74 -1.42 -12.32
C LYS A 82 5.12 -2.06 -12.09
N GLY A 83 5.17 -3.32 -11.71
CA GLY A 83 6.41 -4.02 -11.43
C GLY A 83 6.92 -3.86 -10.01
N ALA A 84 6.13 -3.25 -9.11
CA ALA A 84 6.44 -3.18 -7.70
C ALA A 84 5.99 -4.47 -7.00
N ARG A 85 6.53 -4.73 -5.81
CA ARG A 85 6.01 -5.76 -4.91
C ARG A 85 4.99 -5.13 -3.97
N ALA A 86 4.06 -5.93 -3.48
CA ALA A 86 3.04 -5.47 -2.56
C ALA A 86 2.94 -6.39 -1.36
N LEU A 87 2.93 -5.81 -0.16
CA LEU A 87 2.85 -6.52 1.10
C LEU A 87 1.69 -6.00 1.93
N GLY A 88 1.05 -6.91 2.67
CA GLY A 88 0.10 -6.52 3.69
C GLY A 88 0.84 -6.10 4.97
N PRO A 89 0.19 -5.29 5.85
CA PRO A 89 0.82 -4.84 7.09
C PRO A 89 1.21 -5.95 8.06
N THR A 90 0.62 -7.12 7.92
CA THR A 90 0.93 -8.30 8.75
C THR A 90 2.08 -9.14 8.18
N GLY A 91 2.64 -8.76 7.03
CA GLY A 91 3.83 -9.39 6.48
C GLY A 91 3.58 -10.34 5.31
N PHE A 92 2.33 -10.64 4.97
CA PHE A 92 2.06 -11.48 3.81
C PHE A 92 2.31 -10.71 2.51
N GLU A 93 2.74 -11.42 1.47
CA GLU A 93 2.96 -10.83 0.15
C GLU A 93 1.77 -11.09 -0.76
N TYR A 94 1.32 -10.06 -1.45
CA TYR A 94 0.32 -10.20 -2.50
C TYR A 94 0.98 -10.78 -3.74
N VAL A 95 0.47 -11.91 -4.23
CA VAL A 95 0.98 -12.56 -5.45
C VAL A 95 -0.15 -12.71 -6.48
N GLY A 96 0.20 -12.61 -7.76
CA GLY A 96 -0.76 -12.46 -8.84
C GLY A 96 -1.93 -13.44 -8.85
N LYS A 97 -1.66 -14.74 -8.70
CA LYS A 97 -2.73 -15.78 -8.72
C LYS A 97 -3.73 -15.63 -7.58
N GLN A 98 -3.22 -15.38 -6.38
CA GLN A 98 -4.09 -15.20 -5.21
C GLN A 98 -4.90 -13.92 -5.32
N MET A 99 -4.33 -12.88 -5.93
CA MET A 99 -5.02 -11.62 -6.13
C MET A 99 -6.15 -11.73 -7.13
N GLU A 100 -5.96 -12.42 -8.23
CA GLU A 100 -7.02 -12.65 -9.21
C GLU A 100 -8.22 -13.33 -8.57
N ALA A 101 -8.00 -14.39 -7.81
CA ALA A 101 -9.05 -15.09 -7.09
C ALA A 101 -9.78 -14.17 -6.09
N SER A 102 -9.04 -13.36 -5.34
CA SER A 102 -9.61 -12.42 -4.35
C SER A 102 -10.41 -11.30 -5.02
N LEU A 103 -9.94 -10.79 -6.15
CA LEU A 103 -10.66 -9.77 -6.91
C LEU A 103 -11.93 -10.33 -7.53
N GLU A 104 -11.89 -11.54 -8.09
CA GLU A 104 -13.06 -12.24 -8.60
C GLU A 104 -14.10 -12.46 -7.51
N GLU A 105 -13.68 -12.88 -6.32
CA GLU A 105 -14.55 -13.05 -5.17
C GLU A 105 -15.24 -11.73 -4.78
N ARG A 106 -14.49 -10.63 -4.78
CA ARG A 106 -15.06 -9.31 -4.50
C ARG A 106 -16.10 -8.89 -5.55
N GLU A 107 -15.85 -9.16 -6.81
CA GLU A 107 -16.80 -8.89 -7.90
C GLU A 107 -18.07 -9.71 -7.74
N LEU A 108 -17.94 -10.99 -7.43
CA LEU A 108 -19.08 -11.87 -7.18
C LEU A 108 -19.91 -11.37 -5.99
N LYS A 109 -19.28 -11.03 -4.89
CA LYS A 109 -19.98 -10.48 -3.72
C LYS A 109 -20.70 -9.17 -4.04
N ALA A 110 -20.08 -8.30 -4.81
CA ALA A 110 -20.69 -7.04 -5.24
C ALA A 110 -21.89 -7.29 -6.14
N LYS A 111 -21.81 -8.28 -7.02
CA LYS A 111 -22.89 -8.68 -7.92
C LYS A 111 -24.09 -9.20 -7.13
N TYR A 112 -23.84 -10.05 -6.13
CA TYR A 112 -24.91 -10.57 -5.26
C TYR A 112 -25.59 -9.46 -4.45
N ARG A 113 -24.85 -8.46 -3.99
CA ARG A 113 -25.43 -7.33 -3.25
C ARG A 113 -26.31 -6.44 -4.12
N ARG A 114 -26.09 -6.40 -5.43
CA ARG A 114 -26.86 -5.59 -6.36
C ARG A 114 -28.09 -6.31 -6.95
N ALA A 115 -28.18 -7.61 -6.76
CA ALA A 115 -29.28 -8.43 -7.29
C ALA A 115 -30.56 -8.31 -6.43
#